data_913a7b182a438e46c5f460ad35861ad9
#
_entry.id   913a7b182a438e46c5f460ad35861ad9
#
_cell.length_a   1.000
_cell.length_b   1.000
_cell.length_c   1.000
_cell.angle_alpha   90.00
_cell.angle_beta   90.00
_cell.angle_gamma   90.00
#
_symmetry.space_group_name_H-M   'P 1'
#
loop_
_entity.id
_entity.type
_entity.pdbx_description
1 polymer ?
#
loop_
_entity_poly.entity_id
_entity_poly.type
_entity_poly.pdbx_seq_one_letter_code
_entity_poly.pdbx_strand_id
1 'polypeptide(L)'
;NEKSNPRRAYLVLTADKGMAGAYNQNVIKFLKEHADENDRFYVIGQTGYRALYHKDPRLVEEFRYSATAPTLQRARDITVDAIDDFKSGKLDEIYLVYTKIENALTSEPTMVRLLPLDRDHLQPAPKGLGDPTGEVELFPSAWTVFEQIAPIYMHGMIFGAMTESF
;
A
#
# COMPACT_ATOMS: atom_id res chain seq x y z
N ASN A 1 -15.77 17.61 9.05
CA ASN A 1 -15.26 18.62 8.10
C ASN A 1 -14.43 17.94 7.04
N GLU A 2 -15.08 17.54 5.96
CA GLU A 2 -14.35 17.10 4.79
C GLU A 2 -13.60 18.31 4.23
N LYS A 3 -12.29 18.20 4.13
CA LYS A 3 -11.50 19.21 3.45
C LYS A 3 -11.88 19.21 1.98
N SER A 4 -12.09 20.40 1.39
CA SER A 4 -12.44 20.54 0.00
C SER A 4 -11.35 20.05 -0.96
N ASN A 5 -10.12 19.81 -0.46
CA ASN A 5 -8.98 19.36 -1.27
C ASN A 5 -8.05 18.53 -0.37
N PRO A 6 -8.43 17.30 -0.01
CA PRO A 6 -7.64 16.47 0.89
C PRO A 6 -6.32 16.04 0.25
N ARG A 7 -5.27 15.98 1.06
CA ARG A 7 -3.95 15.46 0.64
C ARG A 7 -3.96 13.95 0.81
N ARG A 8 -3.88 13.24 -0.30
CA ARG A 8 -4.00 11.78 -0.33
C ARG A 8 -2.67 11.11 -0.64
N ALA A 9 -2.43 10.00 0.03
CA ALA A 9 -1.36 9.07 -0.32
C ALA A 9 -1.97 7.76 -0.82
N TYR A 10 -1.34 7.20 -1.85
CA TYR A 10 -1.69 5.87 -2.37
C TYR A 10 -0.51 4.95 -2.13
N LEU A 11 -0.73 3.91 -1.34
CA LEU A 11 0.21 2.82 -1.16
C LEU A 11 -0.09 1.78 -2.23
N VAL A 12 0.84 1.58 -3.16
CA VAL A 12 0.59 0.83 -4.39
C VAL A 12 1.42 -0.44 -4.41
N LEU A 13 0.77 -1.58 -4.56
CA LEU A 13 1.45 -2.88 -4.65
C LEU A 13 1.67 -3.28 -6.10
N THR A 14 2.92 -3.43 -6.50
CA THR A 14 3.33 -3.95 -7.81
C THR A 14 4.39 -5.03 -7.62
N ALA A 15 4.70 -5.77 -8.68
CA ALA A 15 5.75 -6.79 -8.66
C ALA A 15 7.13 -6.20 -8.97
N ASP A 16 8.18 -6.99 -8.74
CA ASP A 16 9.55 -6.59 -9.06
C ASP A 16 9.92 -6.88 -10.51
N LYS A 17 9.31 -7.87 -11.15
CA LYS A 17 9.69 -8.33 -12.49
C LYS A 17 8.48 -8.50 -13.40
N GLY A 18 8.75 -8.50 -14.68
CA GLY A 18 7.85 -8.18 -15.78
C GLY A 18 6.87 -9.21 -16.27
N MET A 19 6.82 -10.46 -15.77
CA MET A 19 5.83 -11.42 -16.29
C MET A 19 4.40 -11.08 -15.86
N ALA A 20 4.25 -10.23 -14.87
CA ALA A 20 2.98 -9.64 -14.47
C ALA A 20 2.76 -8.25 -15.10
N GLY A 21 3.26 -8.03 -16.33
CA GLY A 21 3.25 -6.72 -16.98
C GLY A 21 1.84 -6.12 -17.10
N ALA A 22 0.86 -6.88 -17.54
CA ALA A 22 -0.53 -6.41 -17.64
C ALA A 22 -1.11 -6.09 -16.25
N TYR A 23 -0.81 -6.90 -15.26
CA TYR A 23 -1.19 -6.70 -13.86
C TYR A 23 -0.66 -5.36 -13.36
N ASN A 24 0.64 -5.11 -13.53
CA ASN A 24 1.29 -3.88 -13.06
C ASN A 24 0.79 -2.65 -13.84
N GLN A 25 0.63 -2.78 -15.15
CA GLN A 25 0.13 -1.70 -16.00
C GLN A 25 -1.29 -1.31 -15.63
N ASN A 26 -2.15 -2.30 -15.34
CA ASN A 26 -3.53 -2.03 -14.96
C ASN A 26 -3.62 -1.29 -13.62
N VAL A 27 -2.77 -1.66 -12.66
CA VAL A 27 -2.69 -0.95 -11.36
C VAL A 27 -2.24 0.49 -11.56
N ILE A 28 -1.21 0.72 -12.35
CA ILE A 28 -0.69 2.08 -12.61
C ILE A 28 -1.72 2.93 -13.35
N LYS A 29 -2.39 2.35 -14.34
CA LYS A 29 -3.46 3.03 -15.07
C LYS A 29 -4.61 3.42 -14.14
N PHE A 30 -5.06 2.48 -13.30
CA PHE A 30 -6.09 2.72 -12.31
C PHE A 30 -5.70 3.85 -11.36
N LEU A 31 -4.47 3.84 -10.88
CA LEU A 31 -3.93 4.86 -10.00
C LEU A 31 -3.99 6.26 -10.66
N LYS A 32 -3.54 6.35 -11.90
CA LYS A 32 -3.55 7.63 -12.64
C LYS A 32 -4.96 8.15 -12.91
N GLU A 33 -5.91 7.25 -13.11
CA GLU A 33 -7.30 7.62 -13.34
C GLU A 33 -7.99 8.16 -12.09
N HIS A 34 -7.54 7.74 -10.89
CA HIS A 34 -8.17 8.10 -9.62
C HIS A 34 -7.43 9.20 -8.86
N ALA A 35 -6.15 9.42 -9.15
CA ALA A 35 -5.33 10.33 -8.38
C ALA A 35 -5.33 11.75 -8.97
N ASP A 36 -5.22 12.73 -8.07
CA ASP A 36 -5.09 14.13 -8.41
C ASP A 36 -3.61 14.56 -8.42
N GLU A 37 -3.34 15.76 -8.95
CA GLU A 37 -1.96 16.24 -9.12
C GLU A 37 -1.20 16.45 -7.82
N ASN A 38 -1.91 16.66 -6.70
CA ASN A 38 -1.30 16.89 -5.39
C ASN A 38 -1.17 15.60 -4.56
N ASP A 39 -1.58 14.47 -5.10
CA ASP A 39 -1.49 13.19 -4.39
C ASP A 39 -0.06 12.65 -4.39
N ARG A 40 0.21 11.69 -3.51
CA ARG A 40 1.52 11.07 -3.35
C ARG A 40 1.41 9.56 -3.56
N PHE A 41 2.41 8.99 -4.25
CA PHE A 41 2.46 7.56 -4.55
C PHE A 41 3.61 6.90 -3.80
N TYR A 42 3.26 5.96 -2.92
CA TYR A 42 4.21 5.11 -2.19
C TYR A 42 4.15 3.73 -2.84
N VAL A 43 5.11 3.43 -3.71
CA VAL A 43 5.04 2.25 -4.57
C VAL A 43 5.95 1.15 -4.03
N ILE A 44 5.36 -0.03 -3.81
CA ILE A 44 6.06 -1.26 -3.48
C ILE A 44 6.25 -2.05 -4.77
N GLY A 45 7.45 -2.56 -4.98
CA GLY A 45 7.79 -3.32 -6.17
C GLY A 45 8.48 -2.47 -7.22
N GLN A 46 9.52 -3.03 -7.83
CA GLN A 46 10.38 -2.30 -8.75
C GLN A 46 9.68 -1.94 -10.05
N THR A 47 8.76 -2.77 -10.52
CA THR A 47 8.08 -2.53 -11.80
C THR A 47 7.27 -1.24 -11.75
N GLY A 48 6.47 -1.04 -10.70
CA GLY A 48 5.69 0.18 -10.53
C GLY A 48 6.57 1.39 -10.27
N TYR A 49 7.60 1.21 -9.46
CA TYR A 49 8.56 2.28 -9.16
C TYR A 49 9.21 2.81 -10.44
N ARG A 50 9.73 1.91 -11.28
CA ARG A 50 10.38 2.29 -12.55
C ARG A 50 9.41 2.95 -13.53
N ALA A 51 8.15 2.53 -13.52
CA ALA A 51 7.12 3.10 -14.40
C ALA A 51 6.85 4.57 -14.09
N LEU A 52 7.08 4.98 -12.83
CA LEU A 52 6.78 6.35 -12.37
C LEU A 52 8.04 7.20 -12.12
N TYR A 53 9.19 6.58 -11.91
CA TYR A 53 10.43 7.26 -11.57
C TYR A 53 10.85 8.21 -12.70
N HIS A 54 11.08 9.46 -12.34
CA HIS A 54 11.39 10.56 -13.27
C HIS A 54 10.31 10.85 -14.32
N LYS A 55 9.16 10.21 -14.21
CA LYS A 55 8.03 10.40 -15.14
C LYS A 55 6.83 11.04 -14.46
N ASP A 56 6.66 10.78 -13.18
CA ASP A 56 5.53 11.29 -12.41
C ASP A 56 6.04 11.93 -11.12
N PRO A 57 5.82 13.25 -10.92
CA PRO A 57 6.32 13.95 -9.73
C PRO A 57 5.62 13.55 -8.44
N ARG A 58 4.53 12.80 -8.52
CA ARG A 58 3.80 12.34 -7.33
C ARG A 58 4.47 11.15 -6.65
N LEU A 59 5.41 10.49 -7.33
CA LEU A 59 6.16 9.37 -6.74
C LEU A 59 7.03 9.85 -5.59
N VAL A 60 6.91 9.21 -4.43
CA VAL A 60 7.80 9.42 -3.29
C VAL A 60 9.05 8.58 -3.51
N GLU A 61 10.12 9.19 -3.98
CA GLU A 61 11.32 8.49 -4.42
C GLU A 61 12.07 7.80 -3.29
N GLU A 62 11.97 8.32 -2.07
CA GLU A 62 12.62 7.77 -0.89
C GLU A 62 11.96 6.48 -0.38
N PHE A 63 10.71 6.25 -0.73
CA PHE A 63 9.98 5.06 -0.32
C PHE A 63 10.28 3.92 -1.30
N ARG A 64 11.21 3.04 -0.89
CA ARG A 64 11.70 1.95 -1.74
C ARG A 64 11.57 0.63 -1.01
N TYR A 65 10.60 -0.16 -1.42
CA TYR A 65 10.39 -1.51 -0.90
C TYR A 65 10.25 -2.49 -2.06
N SER A 66 11.09 -3.52 -2.02
CA SER A 66 11.04 -4.61 -2.99
C SER A 66 9.84 -5.49 -2.72
N ALA A 67 9.31 -6.08 -3.78
CA ALA A 67 8.24 -7.07 -3.69
C ALA A 67 8.76 -8.49 -3.43
N THR A 68 10.08 -8.70 -3.44
CA THR A 68 10.68 -10.01 -3.19
C THR A 68 10.75 -10.30 -1.69
N ALA A 69 10.64 -11.58 -1.32
CA ALA A 69 10.78 -12.07 0.05
C ALA A 69 9.92 -11.28 1.05
N PRO A 70 8.59 -11.24 0.89
CA PRO A 70 7.73 -10.50 1.81
C PRO A 70 7.72 -11.14 3.20
N THR A 71 7.88 -10.30 4.22
CA THR A 71 7.86 -10.73 5.61
C THR A 71 6.93 -9.82 6.41
N LEU A 72 6.47 -10.31 7.57
CA LEU A 72 5.66 -9.49 8.47
C LEU A 72 6.44 -8.30 8.99
N GLN A 73 7.74 -8.46 9.22
CA GLN A 73 8.61 -7.35 9.63
C GLN A 73 8.62 -6.26 8.57
N ARG A 74 8.75 -6.65 7.30
CA ARG A 74 8.73 -5.66 6.20
C ARG A 74 7.37 -5.00 6.05
N ALA A 75 6.27 -5.76 6.22
CA ALA A 75 4.92 -5.19 6.22
C ALA A 75 4.77 -4.12 7.32
N ARG A 76 5.36 -4.36 8.49
CA ARG A 76 5.38 -3.39 9.58
C ARG A 76 6.18 -2.14 9.22
N ASP A 77 7.36 -2.32 8.66
CA ASP A 77 8.22 -1.20 8.25
C ASP A 77 7.51 -0.34 7.20
N ILE A 78 6.86 -0.97 6.24
CA ILE A 78 6.05 -0.29 5.23
C ILE A 78 4.92 0.51 5.88
N THR A 79 4.23 -0.09 6.84
CA THR A 79 3.14 0.58 7.57
C THR A 79 3.64 1.81 8.30
N VAL A 80 4.72 1.69 9.05
CA VAL A 80 5.30 2.81 9.83
C VAL A 80 5.68 3.95 8.89
N ASP A 81 6.38 3.65 7.80
CA ASP A 81 6.81 4.67 6.85
C ASP A 81 5.63 5.34 6.15
N ALA A 82 4.62 4.56 5.75
CA ALA A 82 3.46 5.08 5.04
C ALA A 82 2.59 6.01 5.90
N ILE A 83 2.45 5.71 7.19
CA ILE A 83 1.60 6.53 8.07
C ILE A 83 2.33 7.70 8.71
N ASP A 84 3.64 7.78 8.58
CA ASP A 84 4.43 8.83 9.23
C ASP A 84 3.96 10.23 8.80
N ASP A 85 3.77 10.43 7.52
CA ASP A 85 3.28 11.71 6.99
C ASP A 85 1.83 11.99 7.39
N PHE A 86 1.03 10.96 7.59
CA PHE A 86 -0.33 11.13 8.11
C PHE A 86 -0.30 11.58 9.58
N LYS A 87 0.52 10.94 10.40
CA LYS A 87 0.67 11.29 11.82
C LYS A 87 1.19 12.71 12.01
N SER A 88 2.07 13.17 11.14
CA SER A 88 2.65 14.52 11.20
C SER A 88 1.74 15.61 10.63
N GLY A 89 0.56 15.26 10.13
CA GLY A 89 -0.39 16.20 9.56
C GLY A 89 -0.13 16.60 8.13
N LYS A 90 0.83 15.96 7.46
CA LYS A 90 1.13 16.24 6.05
C LYS A 90 0.16 15.59 5.08
N LEU A 91 -0.52 14.52 5.51
CA LEU A 91 -1.50 13.80 4.71
C LEU A 91 -2.83 13.71 5.46
N ASP A 92 -3.91 13.74 4.72
CA ASP A 92 -5.27 13.64 5.26
C ASP A 92 -5.88 12.25 5.06
N GLU A 93 -5.46 11.54 4.01
CA GLU A 93 -6.00 10.22 3.68
C GLU A 93 -4.89 9.31 3.15
N ILE A 94 -4.99 8.01 3.45
CA ILE A 94 -4.13 6.96 2.90
C ILE A 94 -5.01 5.86 2.32
N TYR A 95 -4.71 5.48 1.07
CA TYR A 95 -5.38 4.40 0.36
C TYR A 95 -4.39 3.30 0.00
N LEU A 96 -4.86 2.07 -0.04
CA LEU A 96 -4.11 0.93 -0.58
C LEU A 96 -4.65 0.60 -1.96
N VAL A 97 -3.77 0.53 -2.95
CA VAL A 97 -4.10 0.14 -4.33
C VAL A 97 -3.35 -1.15 -4.65
N TYR A 98 -4.09 -2.17 -5.03
CA TYR A 98 -3.54 -3.49 -5.30
C TYR A 98 -4.42 -4.21 -6.30
N THR A 99 -3.94 -5.35 -6.83
CA THR A 99 -4.76 -6.18 -7.68
C THR A 99 -5.41 -7.28 -6.87
N LYS A 100 -6.73 -7.28 -6.84
CA LYS A 100 -7.51 -8.33 -6.21
C LYS A 100 -7.69 -9.47 -7.21
N ILE A 101 -7.30 -10.67 -6.79
CA ILE A 101 -7.42 -11.86 -7.63
C ILE A 101 -8.66 -12.61 -7.17
N GLU A 102 -9.67 -12.68 -8.05
CA GLU A 102 -10.92 -13.35 -7.75
C GLU A 102 -10.89 -14.82 -8.07
N ASN A 103 -10.19 -15.17 -9.17
CA ASN A 103 -9.95 -16.57 -9.58
C ASN A 103 -8.75 -16.59 -10.54
N ALA A 104 -8.42 -17.78 -11.07
CA ALA A 104 -7.27 -17.96 -11.95
C ALA A 104 -7.34 -17.13 -13.24
N LEU A 105 -8.51 -16.66 -13.61
CA LEU A 105 -8.74 -15.96 -14.88
C LEU A 105 -9.09 -14.48 -14.72
N THR A 106 -9.50 -14.06 -13.53
CA THR A 106 -9.95 -12.69 -13.31
C THR A 106 -9.19 -12.01 -12.19
N SER A 107 -8.68 -10.84 -12.51
CA SER A 107 -8.04 -9.95 -11.55
C SER A 107 -8.46 -8.52 -11.86
N GLU A 108 -8.62 -7.69 -10.82
CA GLU A 108 -8.94 -6.28 -11.04
C GLU A 108 -8.19 -5.38 -10.06
N PRO A 109 -7.79 -4.18 -10.50
CA PRO A 109 -7.25 -3.17 -9.59
C PRO A 109 -8.31 -2.77 -8.57
N THR A 110 -7.90 -2.67 -7.32
CA THR A 110 -8.79 -2.40 -6.20
C THR A 110 -8.19 -1.33 -5.31
N MET A 111 -9.02 -0.46 -4.76
CA MET A 111 -8.60 0.60 -3.85
C MET A 111 -9.40 0.50 -2.55
N VAL A 112 -8.67 0.55 -1.44
CA VAL A 112 -9.26 0.51 -0.10
C VAL A 112 -8.71 1.67 0.70
N ARG A 113 -9.59 2.43 1.38
CA ARG A 113 -9.13 3.50 2.27
C ARG A 113 -8.61 2.88 3.57
N LEU A 114 -7.35 3.17 3.89
CA LEU A 114 -6.72 2.74 5.12
C LEU A 114 -6.90 3.75 6.25
N LEU A 115 -6.77 5.04 5.95
CA LEU A 115 -6.93 6.13 6.91
C LEU A 115 -7.62 7.31 6.23
N PRO A 116 -8.44 8.09 6.95
CA PRO A 116 -8.88 7.86 8.33
C PRO A 116 -9.74 6.61 8.44
N LEU A 117 -9.74 6.03 9.63
CA LEU A 117 -10.53 4.83 9.90
C LEU A 117 -12.02 5.16 9.93
N ASP A 118 -12.81 4.26 9.36
CA ASP A 118 -14.27 4.28 9.52
C ASP A 118 -14.59 3.85 10.96
N ARG A 119 -15.49 4.59 11.62
CA ARG A 119 -15.85 4.28 13.01
C ARG A 119 -16.37 2.86 13.20
N ASP A 120 -16.99 2.30 12.16
CA ASP A 120 -17.53 0.94 12.18
C ASP A 120 -16.45 -0.15 12.11
N HIS A 121 -15.19 0.23 11.85
CA HIS A 121 -14.07 -0.70 11.72
C HIS A 121 -12.98 -0.50 12.80
N LEU A 122 -13.29 0.29 13.83
CA LEU A 122 -12.38 0.49 14.95
C LEU A 122 -12.38 -0.76 15.84
N GLN A 123 -11.41 -1.63 15.63
CA GLN A 123 -11.15 -2.74 16.54
C GLN A 123 -9.99 -2.39 17.47
N PRO A 124 -10.12 -2.66 18.77
CA PRO A 124 -9.00 -2.45 19.67
C PRO A 124 -7.84 -3.37 19.28
N ALA A 125 -6.63 -2.85 19.39
CA ALA A 125 -5.43 -3.66 19.15
C ALA A 125 -5.45 -4.90 20.06
N PRO A 126 -5.14 -6.09 19.54
CA PRO A 126 -5.16 -7.31 20.37
C PRO A 126 -4.15 -7.17 21.50
N LYS A 127 -4.62 -7.38 22.71
CA LYS A 127 -3.73 -7.41 23.88
C LYS A 127 -2.88 -8.67 23.83
N GLY A 128 -1.57 -8.52 23.94
CA GLY A 128 -0.69 -9.66 24.13
C GLY A 128 0.11 -10.11 22.90
N LEU A 129 -0.06 -9.45 21.75
CA LEU A 129 0.93 -9.59 20.69
C LEU A 129 2.07 -8.67 21.07
N GLY A 130 3.05 -9.22 21.77
CA GLY A 130 4.23 -8.45 22.15
C GLY A 130 5.00 -8.01 20.93
N ASP A 131 4.58 -6.89 20.35
CA ASP A 131 5.36 -6.22 19.34
C ASP A 131 6.49 -5.47 20.05
N PRO A 132 7.75 -5.85 19.81
CA PRO A 132 8.88 -5.19 20.46
C PRO A 132 9.09 -3.74 20.03
N THR A 133 8.35 -3.27 19.01
CA THR A 133 8.42 -1.86 18.62
C THR A 133 7.13 -1.17 19.00
N GLY A 134 7.10 -0.53 20.13
CA GLY A 134 5.91 0.11 20.68
C GLY A 134 5.18 1.10 19.77
N GLU A 135 5.67 1.40 18.57
CA GLU A 135 5.01 2.33 17.65
C GLU A 135 3.66 1.80 17.15
N VAL A 136 3.60 0.50 16.79
CA VAL A 136 2.34 -0.11 16.33
C VAL A 136 1.36 -0.25 17.49
N GLU A 137 1.85 -0.49 18.73
CA GLU A 137 1.02 -0.58 19.93
C GLU A 137 0.53 0.79 20.41
N LEU A 138 1.37 1.82 20.30
CA LEU A 138 1.05 3.18 20.75
C LEU A 138 0.01 3.87 19.87
N PHE A 139 -0.14 3.43 18.63
CA PHE A 139 -1.07 4.03 17.67
C PHE A 139 -2.02 2.97 17.14
N PRO A 140 -3.24 2.89 17.70
CA PRO A 140 -4.24 1.92 17.21
C PRO A 140 -4.50 2.01 15.71
N SER A 141 -4.38 3.20 15.12
CA SER A 141 -4.52 3.39 13.67
C SER A 141 -3.40 2.68 12.91
N ALA A 142 -2.17 2.69 13.42
CA ALA A 142 -1.04 1.99 12.80
C ALA A 142 -1.26 0.47 12.82
N TRP A 143 -1.75 -0.07 13.93
CA TRP A 143 -2.07 -1.49 14.03
C TRP A 143 -3.16 -1.89 13.02
N THR A 144 -4.21 -1.09 12.90
CA THR A 144 -5.31 -1.36 11.97
C THR A 144 -4.83 -1.33 10.52
N VAL A 145 -3.99 -0.37 10.17
CA VAL A 145 -3.38 -0.29 8.84
C VAL A 145 -2.52 -1.52 8.59
N PHE A 146 -1.68 -1.91 9.56
CA PHE A 146 -0.83 -3.11 9.47
C PHE A 146 -1.68 -4.36 9.23
N GLU A 147 -2.77 -4.54 9.98
CA GLU A 147 -3.67 -5.70 9.83
C GLU A 147 -4.27 -5.80 8.41
N GLN A 148 -4.54 -4.66 7.78
CA GLN A 148 -5.09 -4.63 6.42
C GLN A 148 -4.01 -4.86 5.37
N ILE A 149 -2.84 -4.28 5.55
CA ILE A 149 -1.73 -4.39 4.58
C ILE A 149 -1.11 -5.77 4.59
N ALA A 150 -0.88 -6.35 5.77
CA ALA A 150 -0.06 -7.55 5.91
C ALA A 150 -0.60 -8.75 5.10
N PRO A 151 -1.88 -9.12 5.18
CA PRO A 151 -2.39 -10.24 4.38
C PRO A 151 -2.29 -9.99 2.89
N ILE A 152 -2.62 -8.78 2.44
CA ILE A 152 -2.60 -8.42 1.02
C ILE A 152 -1.17 -8.42 0.51
N TYR A 153 -0.25 -7.84 1.27
CA TYR A 153 1.17 -7.80 0.93
C TYR A 153 1.76 -9.21 0.82
N MET A 154 1.50 -10.05 1.82
CA MET A 154 2.01 -11.42 1.83
C MET A 154 1.43 -12.27 0.70
N HIS A 155 0.12 -12.23 0.50
CA HIS A 155 -0.55 -13.02 -0.53
C HIS A 155 -0.30 -12.49 -1.94
N GLY A 156 -0.33 -11.18 -2.13
CA GLY A 156 -0.08 -10.56 -3.42
C GLY A 156 1.32 -10.85 -3.95
N MET A 157 2.31 -10.82 -3.07
CA MET A 157 3.69 -11.09 -3.46
C MET A 157 3.91 -12.58 -3.77
N ILE A 158 3.29 -13.47 -3.03
CA ILE A 158 3.36 -14.91 -3.29
C ILE A 158 2.77 -15.23 -4.66
N PHE A 159 1.61 -14.66 -4.98
CA PHE A 159 0.98 -14.86 -6.27
C PHE A 159 1.84 -14.29 -7.41
N GLY A 160 2.38 -13.10 -7.24
CA GLY A 160 3.29 -12.49 -8.21
C GLY A 160 4.51 -13.36 -8.47
N ALA A 161 5.10 -13.92 -7.43
CA ALA A 161 6.24 -14.84 -7.55
C ALA A 161 5.85 -16.12 -8.31
N MET A 162 4.66 -16.65 -8.06
CA MET A 162 4.18 -17.85 -8.74
C MET A 162 3.94 -17.61 -10.24
N THR A 163 3.41 -16.46 -10.61
CA THR A 163 3.22 -16.10 -12.02
C THR A 163 4.53 -15.84 -12.74
N GLU A 164 5.56 -15.37 -12.04
CA GLU A 164 6.89 -15.15 -12.61
C GLU A 164 7.65 -16.46 -12.85
N SER A 165 7.28 -17.55 -12.18
CA SER A 165 7.94 -18.85 -12.33
C SER A 165 7.39 -19.69 -13.49
N PHE A 166 6.34 -19.26 -14.15
CA PHE A 166 5.78 -19.89 -15.35
C PHE A 166 6.10 -19.02 -16.58
#